data_7743302acdce671edaa2145cdd1a5b1c
#
_entry.id   7743302acdce671edaa2145cdd1a5b1c
#
_cell.length_a   1.000
_cell.length_b   1.000
_cell.length_c   1.000
_cell.angle_alpha   90.00
_cell.angle_beta   90.00
_cell.angle_gamma   90.00
#
_symmetry.space_group_name_H-M   'P 1'
#
loop_
_entity.id
_entity.type
_entity.pdbx_description
1 polymer ?
#
loop_
_entity_poly.entity_id
_entity_poly.type
_entity_poly.pdbx_seq_one_letter_code
_entity_poly.pdbx_strand_id
1 'polypeptide(L)'
;MKKVLKSVTAILLVLTLAFSVFAVSGVFADEAESLSSFAVSAKGSGENSSALGTVSWWKSDVDGKYYMFMPSKSDLSSITVWFTASDYVMCGDVKLENGVATTVFANGGEFVLSVGDKDYTVVFLNSSNLPTMFINTPEGGLDRIHADKEHKEKGCTMLAVNSKGKVDYNAELASMKGRGNSTWGLPKKPYNIKLDSKSKLFGMEKAKKWCLIANYEDLSLLRDQIVYNLGADIGMPESPDCRSIDLYINGEYKGVYLITEKVEINKNRVNITGLEGD
;
A
#
# COMPACT_ATOMS: atom_id res chain seq x y z
N MET A 1 47.91 8.08 29.78
CA MET A 1 47.51 9.43 29.36
C MET A 1 47.85 9.77 27.91
N LYS A 2 49.05 9.48 27.35
CA LYS A 2 49.38 9.82 25.95
C LYS A 2 48.54 9.10 24.82
N LYS A 3 47.96 7.93 25.09
CA LYS A 3 47.14 7.20 24.09
C LYS A 3 45.69 7.74 23.99
N VAL A 4 45.15 8.25 25.09
CA VAL A 4 43.78 8.81 25.10
C VAL A 4 43.73 10.18 24.41
N LEU A 5 44.82 10.97 24.54
CA LEU A 5 44.92 12.29 23.93
C LEU A 5 45.02 12.22 22.38
N LYS A 6 45.65 11.16 21.83
CA LYS A 6 45.72 10.95 20.37
C LYS A 6 44.35 10.52 19.76
N SER A 7 43.53 9.80 20.53
CA SER A 7 42.19 9.38 20.09
C SER A 7 41.19 10.54 20.06
N VAL A 8 41.28 11.45 21.04
CA VAL A 8 40.39 12.64 21.09
C VAL A 8 40.73 13.64 19.98
N THR A 9 42.02 13.81 19.68
CA THR A 9 42.44 14.71 18.58
C THR A 9 42.05 14.16 17.19
N ALA A 10 42.05 12.85 17.00
CA ALA A 10 41.62 12.24 15.73
C ALA A 10 40.10 12.32 15.54
N ILE A 11 39.32 12.19 16.62
CA ILE A 11 37.86 12.35 16.56
C ILE A 11 37.46 13.80 16.31
N LEU A 12 38.17 14.76 16.92
CA LEU A 12 37.93 16.21 16.67
C LEU A 12 38.29 16.60 15.23
N LEU A 13 39.37 16.01 14.65
CA LEU A 13 39.79 16.31 13.28
C LEU A 13 38.81 15.72 12.23
N VAL A 14 38.20 14.57 12.52
CA VAL A 14 37.17 13.97 11.65
C VAL A 14 35.87 14.76 11.71
N LEU A 15 35.51 15.27 12.88
CA LEU A 15 34.33 16.15 13.05
C LEU A 15 34.52 17.52 12.37
N THR A 16 35.74 18.10 12.38
CA THR A 16 36.01 19.37 11.68
C THR A 16 36.12 19.21 10.18
N LEU A 17 36.58 18.07 9.65
CA LEU A 17 36.58 17.75 8.22
C LEU A 17 35.16 17.47 7.70
N ALA A 18 34.28 16.88 8.50
CA ALA A 18 32.88 16.69 8.13
C ALA A 18 32.10 18.01 8.05
N PHE A 19 32.47 19.03 8.85
CA PHE A 19 31.85 20.37 8.81
C PHE A 19 32.41 21.30 7.71
N SER A 20 33.64 21.05 7.22
CA SER A 20 34.26 21.91 6.19
C SER A 20 33.94 21.51 4.75
N VAL A 21 33.34 20.32 4.52
CA VAL A 21 32.88 19.89 3.19
C VAL A 21 31.47 20.41 2.86
N PHE A 22 30.73 20.89 3.86
CA PHE A 22 29.38 21.47 3.65
C PHE A 22 29.39 23.00 3.41
N ALA A 23 30.53 23.64 3.33
CA ALA A 23 30.60 25.12 3.26
C ALA A 23 31.01 25.71 1.90
N VAL A 24 31.21 24.90 0.85
CA VAL A 24 31.52 25.41 -0.50
C VAL A 24 30.86 24.55 -1.57
N SER A 25 29.57 24.69 -1.70
CA SER A 25 28.88 24.63 -2.99
C SER A 25 27.61 25.46 -2.84
N GLY A 26 27.70 26.71 -3.26
CA GLY A 26 26.53 27.50 -3.59
C GLY A 26 25.84 26.92 -4.81
N VAL A 27 25.33 25.71 -4.69
CA VAL A 27 24.21 25.22 -5.48
C VAL A 27 23.01 25.73 -4.71
N PHE A 28 22.21 26.60 -5.31
CA PHE A 28 20.87 26.92 -4.85
C PHE A 28 20.21 25.58 -4.53
N ALA A 29 20.05 25.26 -3.24
CA ALA A 29 19.19 24.19 -2.83
C ALA A 29 17.83 24.53 -3.45
N ASP A 30 17.38 23.70 -4.36
CA ASP A 30 15.97 23.65 -4.75
C ASP A 30 15.22 23.68 -3.43
N GLU A 31 14.37 24.71 -3.21
CA GLU A 31 13.71 24.92 -1.91
C GLU A 31 13.05 23.59 -1.55
N ALA A 32 13.59 22.93 -0.54
CA ALA A 32 13.04 21.64 -0.07
C ALA A 32 11.54 21.82 0.08
N GLU A 33 10.75 20.97 -0.59
CA GLU A 33 9.29 21.06 -0.52
C GLU A 33 8.89 21.19 0.95
N SER A 34 8.13 22.22 1.29
CA SER A 34 7.78 22.52 2.68
C SER A 34 7.06 21.33 3.34
N LEU A 35 6.32 20.52 2.55
CA LEU A 35 5.69 19.28 2.97
C LEU A 35 6.01 18.22 1.90
N SER A 36 6.97 17.35 2.18
CA SER A 36 7.45 16.34 1.22
C SER A 36 6.69 15.02 1.30
N SER A 37 6.06 14.70 2.43
CA SER A 37 5.20 13.52 2.58
C SER A 37 4.06 13.78 3.56
N PHE A 38 2.92 13.17 3.30
CA PHE A 38 1.79 13.13 4.23
C PHE A 38 1.08 11.78 4.12
N ALA A 39 0.81 11.18 5.25
CA ALA A 39 0.13 9.90 5.35
C ALA A 39 -0.73 9.88 6.62
N VAL A 40 -1.70 8.98 6.65
CA VAL A 40 -2.54 8.76 7.84
C VAL A 40 -2.58 7.27 8.18
N SER A 41 -2.64 6.95 9.46
CA SER A 41 -2.98 5.60 9.89
C SER A 41 -4.49 5.44 9.86
N ALA A 42 -5.00 4.69 8.88
CA ALA A 42 -6.41 4.39 8.76
C ALA A 42 -6.88 3.54 9.95
N LYS A 43 -8.01 3.92 10.55
CA LYS A 43 -8.72 3.11 11.55
C LYS A 43 -9.92 2.41 10.90
N GLY A 44 -10.25 1.22 11.41
CA GLY A 44 -11.49 0.55 11.08
C GLY A 44 -12.66 1.08 11.89
N SER A 45 -13.87 1.00 11.33
CA SER A 45 -15.13 1.35 12.00
C SER A 45 -15.87 0.09 12.48
N GLY A 46 -16.78 0.24 13.45
CA GLY A 46 -17.65 -0.82 13.96
C GLY A 46 -16.87 -1.93 14.68
N GLU A 47 -17.04 -3.17 14.23
CA GLU A 47 -16.39 -4.35 14.86
C GLU A 47 -14.87 -4.35 14.77
N ASN A 48 -14.30 -3.54 13.89
CA ASN A 48 -12.87 -3.44 13.67
C ASN A 48 -12.34 -2.04 14.01
N SER A 49 -12.20 -1.76 15.29
CA SER A 49 -11.64 -0.49 15.80
C SER A 49 -10.11 -0.41 15.73
N SER A 50 -9.43 -1.45 15.23
CA SER A 50 -7.98 -1.46 15.07
C SER A 50 -7.53 -0.69 13.83
N ALA A 51 -6.26 -0.28 13.79
CA ALA A 51 -5.67 0.35 12.62
C ALA A 51 -5.73 -0.59 11.42
N LEU A 52 -6.21 -0.09 10.28
CA LEU A 52 -6.28 -0.85 9.03
C LEU A 52 -4.95 -0.83 8.25
N GLY A 53 -4.14 0.21 8.43
CA GLY A 53 -2.88 0.37 7.73
C GLY A 53 -2.57 1.85 7.52
N THR A 54 -1.45 2.13 6.88
CA THR A 54 -1.05 3.49 6.52
C THR A 54 -1.50 3.79 5.10
N VAL A 55 -2.07 4.97 4.89
CA VAL A 55 -2.48 5.51 3.59
C VAL A 55 -1.68 6.77 3.33
N SER A 56 -0.91 6.78 2.25
CA SER A 56 -0.16 7.96 1.80
C SER A 56 -0.96 8.75 0.78
N TRP A 57 -0.72 10.05 0.71
CA TRP A 57 -1.33 10.88 -0.31
C TRP A 57 -0.81 10.57 -1.71
N TRP A 58 -1.61 10.89 -2.71
CA TRP A 58 -1.24 10.84 -4.11
C TRP A 58 -1.48 12.22 -4.75
N LYS A 59 -0.47 12.77 -5.40
CA LYS A 59 -0.58 14.06 -6.11
C LYS A 59 -1.18 13.85 -7.48
N SER A 60 -2.20 14.60 -7.81
CA SER A 60 -2.84 14.62 -9.14
C SER A 60 -2.15 15.65 -10.04
N ASP A 61 -1.73 15.19 -11.22
CA ASP A 61 -1.16 16.05 -12.27
C ASP A 61 -2.24 16.87 -13.01
N VAL A 62 -3.53 16.56 -12.79
CA VAL A 62 -4.66 17.19 -13.49
C VAL A 62 -5.05 18.52 -12.82
N ASP A 63 -5.13 18.54 -11.49
CA ASP A 63 -5.62 19.68 -10.71
C ASP A 63 -4.64 20.13 -9.62
N GLY A 64 -3.51 19.44 -9.49
CA GLY A 64 -2.46 19.74 -8.50
C GLY A 64 -2.83 19.40 -7.06
N LYS A 65 -4.02 18.85 -6.80
CA LYS A 65 -4.47 18.43 -5.48
C LYS A 65 -3.84 17.11 -5.04
N TYR A 66 -3.85 16.89 -3.74
CA TYR A 66 -3.41 15.63 -3.12
C TYR A 66 -4.61 14.82 -2.66
N TYR A 67 -4.68 13.56 -3.02
CA TYR A 67 -5.79 12.67 -2.71
C TYR A 67 -5.39 11.61 -1.70
N MET A 68 -6.21 11.46 -0.66
CA MET A 68 -6.15 10.38 0.32
C MET A 68 -7.25 9.39 -0.01
N PHE A 69 -6.91 8.28 -0.65
CA PHE A 69 -7.88 7.22 -0.97
C PHE A 69 -8.05 6.31 0.23
N MET A 70 -9.10 6.55 1.03
CA MET A 70 -9.33 5.84 2.28
C MET A 70 -10.09 4.53 2.05
N PRO A 71 -9.76 3.44 2.78
CA PRO A 71 -10.49 2.19 2.74
C PRO A 71 -11.97 2.33 3.10
N SER A 72 -12.81 1.45 2.58
CA SER A 72 -14.27 1.51 2.73
C SER A 72 -14.79 1.47 4.18
N LYS A 73 -14.01 0.98 5.11
CA LYS A 73 -14.37 0.90 6.53
C LYS A 73 -13.48 1.77 7.41
N SER A 74 -12.96 2.85 6.84
CA SER A 74 -12.18 3.83 7.61
C SER A 74 -13.08 4.66 8.53
N ASP A 75 -12.58 4.88 9.73
CA ASP A 75 -13.13 5.82 10.69
C ASP A 75 -12.23 7.07 10.72
N LEU A 76 -12.74 8.16 10.19
CA LEU A 76 -12.03 9.44 10.13
C LEU A 76 -12.19 10.28 11.40
N SER A 77 -13.01 9.85 12.36
CA SER A 77 -13.29 10.61 13.60
C SER A 77 -12.04 10.86 14.45
N SER A 78 -11.01 10.00 14.31
CA SER A 78 -9.72 10.20 14.96
C SER A 78 -8.67 9.37 14.22
N ILE A 79 -7.82 10.00 13.44
CA ILE A 79 -6.74 9.36 12.68
C ILE A 79 -5.38 9.93 13.10
N THR A 80 -4.35 9.10 13.09
CA THR A 80 -2.97 9.55 13.34
C THR A 80 -2.36 10.03 12.04
N VAL A 81 -1.77 11.22 12.06
CA VAL A 81 -1.09 11.81 10.91
C VAL A 81 0.41 11.58 10.97
N TRP A 82 1.02 11.35 9.82
CA TRP A 82 2.45 11.18 9.63
C TRP A 82 2.91 12.06 8.49
N PHE A 83 3.95 12.87 8.69
CA PHE A 83 4.44 13.78 7.65
C PHE A 83 5.93 14.11 7.81
N THR A 84 6.53 14.54 6.70
CA THR A 84 7.86 15.15 6.67
C THR A 84 7.69 16.56 6.15
N ALA A 85 7.99 17.55 6.98
CA ALA A 85 7.84 18.96 6.67
C ALA A 85 9.05 19.75 7.19
N SER A 86 9.33 20.90 6.54
CA SER A 86 10.40 21.82 6.94
C SER A 86 10.02 22.69 8.15
N ASP A 87 8.72 22.81 8.44
CA ASP A 87 8.16 23.58 9.54
C ASP A 87 6.88 22.89 10.06
N TYR A 88 6.19 23.51 11.03
CA TYR A 88 4.92 23.00 11.53
C TYR A 88 3.85 22.98 10.44
N VAL A 89 2.98 21.97 10.51
CA VAL A 89 1.86 21.78 9.58
C VAL A 89 0.58 22.25 10.26
N MET A 90 -0.14 23.17 9.60
CA MET A 90 -1.45 23.64 10.03
C MET A 90 -2.55 23.07 9.15
N CYS A 91 -3.72 22.80 9.74
CA CYS A 91 -4.97 22.57 9.01
C CYS A 91 -6.02 23.54 9.56
N GLY A 92 -6.27 24.64 8.86
CA GLY A 92 -6.98 25.77 9.43
C GLY A 92 -6.27 26.30 10.68
N ASP A 93 -6.99 26.42 11.80
CA ASP A 93 -6.43 26.87 13.09
C ASP A 93 -5.78 25.75 13.92
N VAL A 94 -5.78 24.49 13.41
CA VAL A 94 -5.27 23.32 14.14
C VAL A 94 -3.84 23.01 13.69
N LYS A 95 -2.91 23.05 14.65
CA LYS A 95 -1.54 22.56 14.44
C LYS A 95 -1.56 21.02 14.50
N LEU A 96 -1.08 20.39 13.42
CA LEU A 96 -0.90 18.93 13.39
C LEU A 96 0.42 18.55 14.05
N GLU A 97 0.39 17.45 14.80
CA GLU A 97 1.57 16.87 15.43
C GLU A 97 1.87 15.51 14.81
N ASN A 98 3.11 15.33 14.35
CA ASN A 98 3.55 14.10 13.69
C ASN A 98 3.44 12.88 14.61
N GLY A 99 2.76 11.84 14.19
CA GLY A 99 2.50 10.64 15.00
C GLY A 99 1.36 10.79 16.01
N VAL A 100 0.63 11.89 16.01
CA VAL A 100 -0.46 12.17 16.95
C VAL A 100 -1.83 12.07 16.25
N ALA A 101 -2.81 11.55 16.98
CA ALA A 101 -4.18 11.47 16.48
C ALA A 101 -4.86 12.85 16.45
N THR A 102 -5.61 13.10 15.39
CA THR A 102 -6.38 14.33 15.20
C THR A 102 -7.81 14.02 14.76
N THR A 103 -8.73 14.93 15.09
CA THR A 103 -10.14 14.87 14.68
C THR A 103 -10.46 15.82 13.53
N VAL A 104 -9.46 16.58 13.04
CA VAL A 104 -9.68 17.66 12.06
C VAL A 104 -10.25 17.13 10.73
N PHE A 105 -10.01 15.87 10.39
CA PHE A 105 -10.46 15.22 9.17
C PHE A 105 -11.77 14.41 9.35
N ALA A 106 -12.45 14.51 10.49
CA ALA A 106 -13.58 13.66 10.85
C ALA A 106 -14.73 13.62 9.85
N ASN A 107 -14.96 14.72 9.15
CA ASN A 107 -16.06 14.83 8.17
C ASN A 107 -15.65 14.39 6.74
N GLY A 108 -14.38 14.03 6.51
CA GLY A 108 -13.86 13.84 5.16
C GLY A 108 -13.94 15.12 4.32
N GLY A 109 -13.73 15.01 3.02
CA GLY A 109 -13.79 16.13 2.09
C GLY A 109 -12.45 16.78 1.80
N GLU A 110 -12.47 18.09 1.56
CA GLU A 110 -11.30 18.87 1.13
C GLU A 110 -10.76 19.73 2.28
N PHE A 111 -9.45 19.70 2.48
CA PHE A 111 -8.73 20.44 3.51
C PHE A 111 -7.52 21.12 2.92
N VAL A 112 -7.09 22.21 3.53
CA VAL A 112 -5.84 22.91 3.19
C VAL A 112 -4.84 22.67 4.34
N LEU A 113 -3.69 22.08 4.00
CA LEU A 113 -2.55 21.98 4.90
C LEU A 113 -1.58 23.10 4.55
N SER A 114 -1.20 23.93 5.52
CA SER A 114 -0.28 25.03 5.35
C SER A 114 1.05 24.75 6.07
N VAL A 115 2.17 25.02 5.37
CA VAL A 115 3.52 24.94 5.92
C VAL A 115 4.29 26.17 5.48
N GLY A 116 4.57 27.10 6.41
CA GLY A 116 5.05 28.43 6.06
C GLY A 116 4.07 29.13 5.12
N ASP A 117 4.56 29.60 3.98
CA ASP A 117 3.76 30.30 2.97
C ASP A 117 3.17 29.38 1.89
N LYS A 118 3.30 28.05 2.03
CA LYS A 118 2.83 27.07 1.05
C LYS A 118 1.59 26.33 1.53
N ASP A 119 0.61 26.24 0.64
CA ASP A 119 -0.64 25.52 0.86
C ASP A 119 -0.71 24.24 0.00
N TYR A 120 -1.24 23.18 0.61
CA TYR A 120 -1.46 21.87 0.01
C TYR A 120 -2.91 21.47 0.16
N THR A 121 -3.66 21.45 -0.94
CA THR A 121 -5.05 21.01 -0.92
C THR A 121 -5.11 19.50 -0.88
N VAL A 122 -5.63 18.93 0.19
CA VAL A 122 -5.76 17.49 0.42
C VAL A 122 -7.23 17.07 0.42
N VAL A 123 -7.58 16.09 -0.39
CA VAL A 123 -8.95 15.57 -0.54
C VAL A 123 -9.04 14.15 -0.01
N PHE A 124 -9.89 13.93 0.98
CA PHE A 124 -10.16 12.59 1.52
C PHE A 124 -11.34 11.96 0.77
N LEU A 125 -11.09 10.85 0.10
CA LEU A 125 -12.07 10.06 -0.63
C LEU A 125 -12.20 8.68 0.01
N ASN A 126 -13.38 8.32 0.49
CA ASN A 126 -13.64 7.01 1.04
C ASN A 126 -14.13 6.05 -0.04
N SER A 127 -13.50 4.87 -0.14
CA SER A 127 -14.04 3.76 -0.92
C SER A 127 -15.37 3.29 -0.33
N SER A 128 -16.21 2.72 -1.18
CA SER A 128 -17.57 2.28 -0.79
C SER A 128 -17.70 0.77 -1.03
N ASN A 129 -17.83 0.00 0.06
CA ASN A 129 -18.17 -1.43 0.07
C ASN A 129 -17.16 -2.41 -0.54
N LEU A 130 -15.97 -1.99 -0.98
CA LEU A 130 -14.94 -2.93 -1.41
C LEU A 130 -14.17 -3.51 -0.21
N PRO A 131 -13.81 -4.79 -0.25
CA PRO A 131 -12.80 -5.34 0.62
C PRO A 131 -11.47 -4.62 0.38
N THR A 132 -10.62 -4.57 1.39
CA THR A 132 -9.34 -3.86 1.31
C THR A 132 -8.19 -4.80 1.62
N MET A 133 -7.10 -4.66 0.86
CA MET A 133 -5.86 -5.39 1.09
C MET A 133 -4.69 -4.41 1.20
N PHE A 134 -4.00 -4.46 2.34
CA PHE A 134 -2.72 -3.78 2.53
C PHE A 134 -1.59 -4.80 2.46
N ILE A 135 -0.60 -4.52 1.64
CA ILE A 135 0.65 -5.29 1.55
C ILE A 135 1.81 -4.36 1.83
N ASN A 136 2.66 -4.71 2.79
CA ASN A 136 3.93 -4.02 3.00
C ASN A 136 5.07 -4.95 2.61
N THR A 137 5.96 -4.46 1.76
CA THR A 137 7.19 -5.15 1.38
C THR A 137 8.34 -4.66 2.27
N PRO A 138 9.41 -5.45 2.45
CA PRO A 138 10.66 -4.93 2.99
C PRO A 138 11.18 -3.76 2.14
N GLU A 139 12.08 -2.95 2.71
CA GLU A 139 12.73 -1.85 1.99
C GLU A 139 13.33 -2.33 0.65
N GLY A 140 13.00 -1.59 -0.43
CA GLY A 140 13.37 -1.95 -1.81
C GLY A 140 12.73 -3.23 -2.35
N GLY A 141 11.82 -3.89 -1.60
CA GLY A 141 11.20 -5.15 -2.00
C GLY A 141 10.33 -5.03 -3.24
N LEU A 142 9.56 -3.95 -3.34
CA LEU A 142 8.74 -3.71 -4.51
C LEU A 142 9.59 -3.44 -5.77
N ASP A 143 10.70 -2.74 -5.61
CA ASP A 143 11.64 -2.45 -6.71
C ASP A 143 12.30 -3.72 -7.22
N ARG A 144 12.69 -4.64 -6.32
CA ARG A 144 13.21 -5.96 -6.71
C ARG A 144 12.20 -6.77 -7.50
N ILE A 145 10.92 -6.77 -7.10
CA ILE A 145 9.85 -7.42 -7.87
C ILE A 145 9.69 -6.75 -9.24
N HIS A 146 9.76 -5.42 -9.30
CA HIS A 146 9.61 -4.69 -10.56
C HIS A 146 10.79 -4.88 -11.51
N ALA A 147 12.01 -5.02 -10.98
CA ALA A 147 13.21 -5.30 -11.75
C ALA A 147 13.23 -6.73 -12.32
N ASP A 148 12.73 -7.70 -11.56
CA ASP A 148 12.59 -9.09 -12.00
C ASP A 148 11.22 -9.65 -11.59
N LYS A 149 10.35 -9.84 -12.57
CA LYS A 149 9.00 -10.40 -12.38
C LYS A 149 8.99 -11.76 -11.66
N GLU A 150 10.01 -12.57 -11.87
CA GLU A 150 10.10 -13.91 -11.28
C GLU A 150 10.71 -13.89 -9.86
N HIS A 151 11.27 -12.76 -9.44
CA HIS A 151 11.76 -12.58 -8.08
C HIS A 151 10.63 -12.81 -7.07
N LYS A 152 10.88 -13.69 -6.10
CA LYS A 152 9.93 -14.01 -5.01
C LYS A 152 10.34 -13.26 -3.75
N GLU A 153 9.78 -12.09 -3.56
CA GLU A 153 10.02 -11.30 -2.35
C GLU A 153 9.42 -11.98 -1.12
N LYS A 154 10.23 -12.05 -0.06
CA LYS A 154 9.86 -12.58 1.26
C LYS A 154 9.80 -11.45 2.28
N GLY A 155 9.29 -11.74 3.48
CA GLY A 155 9.14 -10.72 4.53
C GLY A 155 8.06 -9.67 4.23
N CYS A 156 7.23 -9.91 3.22
CA CYS A 156 6.05 -9.08 2.99
C CYS A 156 5.00 -9.39 4.05
N THR A 157 4.34 -8.37 4.58
CA THR A 157 3.16 -8.53 5.46
C THR A 157 1.89 -8.19 4.72
N MET A 158 0.78 -8.83 5.07
CA MET A 158 -0.52 -8.54 4.48
C MET A 158 -1.61 -8.44 5.54
N LEU A 159 -2.44 -7.40 5.43
CA LEU A 159 -3.70 -7.26 6.13
C LEU A 159 -4.83 -7.26 5.10
N ALA A 160 -5.77 -8.19 5.23
CA ALA A 160 -6.97 -8.28 4.39
C ALA A 160 -8.22 -8.06 5.24
N VAL A 161 -9.03 -7.06 4.88
CA VAL A 161 -10.25 -6.68 5.57
C VAL A 161 -11.42 -6.78 4.60
N ASN A 162 -12.42 -7.56 4.93
CA ASN A 162 -13.58 -7.75 4.05
C ASN A 162 -14.54 -6.53 4.08
N SER A 163 -15.54 -6.53 3.19
CA SER A 163 -16.51 -5.43 3.06
C SER A 163 -17.36 -5.18 4.31
N LYS A 164 -17.36 -6.09 5.29
CA LYS A 164 -18.02 -5.92 6.60
C LYS A 164 -17.07 -5.36 7.67
N GLY A 165 -15.81 -5.08 7.33
CA GLY A 165 -14.79 -4.60 8.26
C GLY A 165 -14.11 -5.70 9.08
N LYS A 166 -14.39 -6.99 8.81
CA LYS A 166 -13.75 -8.10 9.51
C LYS A 166 -12.39 -8.41 8.88
N VAL A 167 -11.40 -8.67 9.72
CA VAL A 167 -10.08 -9.13 9.28
C VAL A 167 -10.14 -10.61 8.89
N ASP A 168 -9.83 -10.91 7.63
CA ASP A 168 -9.74 -12.27 7.11
C ASP A 168 -8.30 -12.81 7.17
N TYR A 169 -7.30 -11.91 7.10
CA TYR A 169 -5.88 -12.27 7.18
C TYR A 169 -5.06 -11.11 7.74
N ASN A 170 -4.13 -11.40 8.65
CA ASN A 170 -3.16 -10.42 9.17
C ASN A 170 -1.89 -11.17 9.57
N ALA A 171 -0.99 -11.37 8.62
CA ALA A 171 0.26 -12.09 8.85
C ALA A 171 1.25 -11.86 7.70
N GLU A 172 2.44 -12.45 7.83
CA GLU A 172 3.46 -12.48 6.78
C GLU A 172 3.02 -13.36 5.60
N LEU A 173 3.43 -12.97 4.40
CA LEU A 173 3.30 -13.75 3.18
C LEU A 173 4.51 -14.68 3.02
N ALA A 174 4.30 -15.91 2.58
CA ALA A 174 5.40 -16.78 2.16
C ALA A 174 6.17 -16.17 0.97
N SER A 175 5.51 -15.45 0.09
CA SER A 175 6.14 -14.64 -0.95
C SER A 175 5.14 -13.78 -1.72
N MET A 176 5.65 -12.70 -2.35
CA MET A 176 5.00 -11.91 -3.39
C MET A 176 5.90 -11.85 -4.61
N LYS A 177 5.34 -11.87 -5.82
CA LYS A 177 6.08 -11.70 -7.07
C LYS A 177 5.22 -11.08 -8.16
N GLY A 178 5.85 -10.64 -9.23
CA GLY A 178 5.18 -10.20 -10.44
C GLY A 178 4.40 -11.32 -11.12
N ARG A 179 3.48 -10.94 -12.00
CA ARG A 179 2.60 -11.84 -12.75
C ARG A 179 2.35 -11.29 -14.17
N GLY A 180 1.90 -12.17 -15.06
CA GLY A 180 1.51 -11.83 -16.43
C GLY A 180 2.69 -11.87 -17.41
N ASN A 181 2.38 -11.77 -18.69
CA ASN A 181 3.34 -11.67 -19.78
C ASN A 181 3.31 -10.24 -20.33
N SER A 182 2.51 -9.94 -21.36
CA SER A 182 2.33 -8.58 -21.91
C SER A 182 1.84 -7.59 -20.83
N THR A 183 0.90 -7.99 -19.99
CA THR A 183 0.34 -7.16 -18.91
C THR A 183 1.37 -6.72 -17.88
N TRP A 184 2.51 -7.40 -17.75
CA TRP A 184 3.61 -6.97 -16.89
C TRP A 184 4.29 -5.68 -17.39
N GLY A 185 4.26 -5.43 -18.69
CA GLY A 185 4.77 -4.21 -19.31
C GLY A 185 3.93 -2.95 -19.02
N LEU A 186 2.68 -3.11 -18.55
CA LEU A 186 1.75 -2.01 -18.33
C LEU A 186 2.08 -1.24 -17.04
N PRO A 187 1.67 0.05 -16.91
CA PRO A 187 1.94 0.86 -15.73
C PRO A 187 1.40 0.25 -14.43
N LYS A 188 0.16 -0.25 -14.42
CA LYS A 188 -0.46 -0.92 -13.29
C LYS A 188 -0.10 -2.41 -13.30
N LYS A 189 0.79 -2.82 -12.38
CA LYS A 189 1.38 -4.16 -12.36
C LYS A 189 0.49 -5.20 -11.67
N PRO A 190 0.28 -6.38 -12.28
CA PRO A 190 -0.37 -7.50 -11.59
C PRO A 190 0.63 -8.33 -10.76
N TYR A 191 0.15 -9.00 -9.70
CA TYR A 191 0.99 -9.77 -8.79
C TYR A 191 0.43 -11.16 -8.49
N ASN A 192 1.31 -12.06 -8.05
CA ASN A 192 0.96 -13.29 -7.37
C ASN A 192 1.40 -13.20 -5.91
N ILE A 193 0.52 -13.59 -5.00
CA ILE A 193 0.83 -13.73 -3.57
C ILE A 193 0.70 -15.18 -3.13
N LYS A 194 1.53 -15.56 -2.17
CA LYS A 194 1.46 -16.86 -1.51
C LYS A 194 1.41 -16.63 0.00
N LEU A 195 0.32 -17.07 0.63
CA LEU A 195 0.16 -17.03 2.08
C LEU A 195 1.08 -18.08 2.73
N ASP A 196 1.50 -17.83 3.96
CA ASP A 196 2.25 -18.83 4.73
C ASP A 196 1.37 -20.06 5.06
N SER A 197 0.14 -19.83 5.43
CA SER A 197 -0.87 -20.88 5.68
C SER A 197 -2.10 -20.72 4.77
N LYS A 198 -2.85 -21.84 4.55
CA LYS A 198 -4.12 -21.78 3.79
C LYS A 198 -5.15 -20.98 4.57
N SER A 199 -5.67 -19.92 3.97
CA SER A 199 -6.70 -19.06 4.56
C SER A 199 -7.82 -18.77 3.57
N LYS A 200 -9.02 -18.48 4.08
CA LYS A 200 -10.12 -17.90 3.30
C LYS A 200 -9.87 -16.42 3.17
N LEU A 201 -10.00 -15.88 1.97
CA LEU A 201 -9.99 -14.44 1.73
C LEU A 201 -11.32 -14.01 1.12
N PHE A 202 -11.96 -13.03 1.70
CA PHE A 202 -13.18 -12.39 1.18
C PHE A 202 -14.33 -13.38 0.84
N GLY A 203 -14.43 -14.45 1.64
CA GLY A 203 -15.45 -15.49 1.48
C GLY A 203 -15.08 -16.61 0.51
N MET A 204 -13.98 -16.49 -0.23
CA MET A 204 -13.50 -17.53 -1.15
C MET A 204 -12.88 -18.73 -0.39
N GLU A 205 -12.77 -19.88 -1.04
CA GLU A 205 -12.28 -21.10 -0.42
C GLU A 205 -10.78 -21.04 -0.04
N LYS A 206 -10.43 -21.83 1.00
CA LYS A 206 -9.07 -21.83 1.56
C LYS A 206 -8.01 -22.21 0.55
N ALA A 207 -7.04 -21.34 0.36
CA ALA A 207 -5.83 -21.61 -0.41
C ALA A 207 -4.62 -20.83 0.09
N LYS A 208 -3.43 -21.16 -0.43
CA LYS A 208 -2.21 -20.39 -0.21
C LYS A 208 -1.93 -19.38 -1.33
N LYS A 209 -2.28 -19.71 -2.57
CA LYS A 209 -1.88 -18.93 -3.75
C LYS A 209 -3.06 -18.15 -4.32
N TRP A 210 -2.83 -16.89 -4.60
CA TRP A 210 -3.82 -15.95 -5.12
C TRP A 210 -3.20 -15.08 -6.20
N CYS A 211 -4.02 -14.62 -7.14
CA CYS A 211 -3.63 -13.70 -8.18
C CYS A 211 -4.27 -12.33 -7.94
N LEU A 212 -3.50 -11.27 -8.05
CA LEU A 212 -3.97 -9.88 -8.06
C LEU A 212 -3.89 -9.37 -9.49
N ILE A 213 -5.04 -9.32 -10.17
CA ILE A 213 -5.15 -8.91 -11.57
C ILE A 213 -5.40 -7.40 -11.60
N ALA A 214 -4.59 -6.68 -12.38
CA ALA A 214 -4.61 -5.22 -12.40
C ALA A 214 -5.72 -4.64 -13.28
N ASN A 215 -6.20 -5.38 -14.29
CA ASN A 215 -7.22 -4.97 -15.27
C ASN A 215 -6.96 -3.59 -15.90
N TYR A 216 -5.68 -3.26 -16.17
CA TYR A 216 -5.27 -1.93 -16.63
C TYR A 216 -5.93 -1.52 -17.97
N GLU A 217 -6.11 -2.47 -18.88
CA GLU A 217 -6.71 -2.23 -20.20
C GLU A 217 -8.24 -2.35 -20.21
N ASP A 218 -8.83 -2.73 -19.08
CA ASP A 218 -10.28 -2.80 -18.90
C ASP A 218 -10.79 -1.61 -18.11
N LEU A 219 -11.28 -0.57 -18.78
CA LEU A 219 -11.81 0.64 -18.14
C LEU A 219 -13.00 0.36 -17.22
N SER A 220 -13.73 -0.75 -17.43
CA SER A 220 -14.83 -1.16 -16.53
C SER A 220 -14.33 -1.87 -15.29
N LEU A 221 -13.11 -2.45 -15.31
CA LEU A 221 -12.53 -3.36 -14.29
C LEU A 221 -13.37 -4.61 -14.01
N LEU A 222 -14.35 -4.94 -14.85
CA LEU A 222 -15.37 -5.96 -14.57
C LEU A 222 -15.34 -7.15 -15.54
N ARG A 223 -14.65 -7.07 -16.69
CA ARG A 223 -14.71 -8.11 -17.74
C ARG A 223 -14.32 -9.48 -17.20
N ASP A 224 -13.21 -9.60 -16.52
CA ASP A 224 -12.74 -10.87 -15.94
C ASP A 224 -13.74 -11.40 -14.90
N GLN A 225 -14.25 -10.52 -14.02
CA GLN A 225 -15.23 -10.89 -13.00
C GLN A 225 -16.53 -11.40 -13.61
N ILE A 226 -17.03 -10.73 -14.66
CA ILE A 226 -18.25 -11.15 -15.37
C ILE A 226 -18.05 -12.52 -15.98
N VAL A 227 -16.92 -12.77 -16.65
CA VAL A 227 -16.64 -14.07 -17.29
C VAL A 227 -16.51 -15.19 -16.26
N TYR A 228 -15.82 -14.98 -15.14
CA TYR A 228 -15.71 -15.98 -14.08
C TYR A 228 -17.08 -16.27 -13.43
N ASN A 229 -17.87 -15.25 -13.15
CA ASN A 229 -19.23 -15.42 -12.60
C ASN A 229 -20.14 -16.15 -13.60
N LEU A 230 -20.11 -15.77 -14.89
CA LEU A 230 -20.87 -16.45 -15.94
C LEU A 230 -20.47 -17.94 -16.02
N GLY A 231 -19.18 -18.25 -15.95
CA GLY A 231 -18.71 -19.62 -15.93
C GLY A 231 -19.31 -20.42 -14.76
N ALA A 232 -19.36 -19.85 -13.58
CA ALA A 232 -19.98 -20.47 -12.41
C ALA A 232 -21.50 -20.63 -12.60
N ASP A 233 -22.19 -19.60 -13.11
CA ASP A 233 -23.66 -19.59 -13.28
C ASP A 233 -24.13 -20.62 -14.32
N ILE A 234 -23.37 -20.86 -15.38
CA ILE A 234 -23.67 -21.91 -16.38
C ILE A 234 -23.18 -23.31 -15.97
N GLY A 235 -22.68 -23.46 -14.74
CA GLY A 235 -22.24 -24.74 -14.21
C GLY A 235 -20.89 -25.23 -14.76
N MET A 236 -20.04 -24.34 -15.26
CA MET A 236 -18.67 -24.69 -15.63
C MET A 236 -17.91 -25.17 -14.39
N PRO A 237 -17.45 -26.42 -14.36
CA PRO A 237 -16.67 -26.90 -13.23
C PRO A 237 -15.40 -26.09 -13.08
N GLU A 238 -15.02 -25.80 -11.82
CA GLU A 238 -13.75 -25.18 -11.47
C GLU A 238 -13.55 -23.75 -12.03
N SER A 239 -14.65 -23.00 -12.32
CA SER A 239 -14.56 -21.56 -12.60
C SER A 239 -13.94 -20.83 -11.40
N PRO A 240 -12.85 -20.04 -11.59
CA PRO A 240 -12.18 -19.37 -10.48
C PRO A 240 -13.11 -18.38 -9.77
N ASP A 241 -13.20 -18.46 -8.45
CA ASP A 241 -13.86 -17.42 -7.66
C ASP A 241 -12.98 -16.16 -7.59
N CYS A 242 -13.59 -14.99 -7.53
CA CYS A 242 -12.89 -13.69 -7.56
C CYS A 242 -13.66 -12.61 -6.80
N ARG A 243 -12.95 -11.56 -6.39
CA ARG A 243 -13.51 -10.36 -5.74
C ARG A 243 -12.76 -9.12 -6.21
N SER A 244 -13.47 -8.02 -6.44
CA SER A 244 -12.85 -6.70 -6.57
C SER A 244 -12.43 -6.20 -5.19
N ILE A 245 -11.23 -5.65 -5.10
CA ILE A 245 -10.63 -5.14 -3.85
C ILE A 245 -9.94 -3.81 -4.07
N ASP A 246 -9.85 -2.99 -3.04
CA ASP A 246 -8.91 -1.88 -2.97
C ASP A 246 -7.54 -2.39 -2.52
N LEU A 247 -6.51 -2.16 -3.33
CA LEU A 247 -5.14 -2.59 -3.03
C LEU A 247 -4.26 -1.41 -2.63
N TYR A 248 -3.60 -1.56 -1.49
CA TYR A 248 -2.54 -0.67 -1.01
C TYR A 248 -1.22 -1.45 -0.93
N ILE A 249 -0.14 -0.87 -1.45
CA ILE A 249 1.21 -1.43 -1.30
C ILE A 249 2.11 -0.35 -0.70
N ASN A 250 2.73 -0.65 0.43
CA ASN A 250 3.59 0.27 1.18
C ASN A 250 2.90 1.62 1.50
N GLY A 251 1.59 1.58 1.81
CA GLY A 251 0.77 2.74 2.09
C GLY A 251 0.20 3.46 0.87
N GLU A 252 0.70 3.18 -0.33
CA GLU A 252 0.21 3.80 -1.57
C GLU A 252 -0.99 3.04 -2.14
N TYR A 253 -2.06 3.76 -2.45
CA TYR A 253 -3.23 3.20 -3.13
C TYR A 253 -2.90 2.83 -4.58
N LYS A 254 -3.01 1.56 -4.93
CA LYS A 254 -2.74 1.04 -6.29
C LYS A 254 -3.99 0.92 -7.16
N GLY A 255 -5.16 1.33 -6.64
CA GLY A 255 -6.45 1.24 -7.32
C GLY A 255 -7.17 -0.07 -7.04
N VAL A 256 -8.29 -0.26 -7.74
CA VAL A 256 -9.09 -1.48 -7.66
C VAL A 256 -8.39 -2.61 -8.41
N TYR A 257 -8.21 -3.74 -7.74
CA TYR A 257 -7.69 -5.00 -8.31
C TYR A 257 -8.75 -6.08 -8.25
N LEU A 258 -8.65 -7.08 -9.12
CA LEU A 258 -9.39 -8.31 -8.98
C LEU A 258 -8.50 -9.36 -8.31
N ILE A 259 -8.81 -9.72 -7.05
CA ILE A 259 -8.21 -10.92 -6.48
C ILE A 259 -8.96 -12.14 -6.99
N THR A 260 -8.24 -13.12 -7.48
CA THR A 260 -8.82 -14.37 -7.98
C THR A 260 -8.04 -15.57 -7.50
N GLU A 261 -8.71 -16.68 -7.47
CA GLU A 261 -8.10 -17.97 -7.24
C GLU A 261 -7.02 -18.26 -8.29
N LYS A 262 -5.88 -18.77 -7.83
CA LYS A 262 -4.88 -19.28 -8.76
C LYS A 262 -5.31 -20.63 -9.26
N VAL A 263 -5.44 -20.82 -10.57
CA VAL A 263 -5.69 -22.12 -11.19
C VAL A 263 -4.53 -23.04 -10.85
N GLU A 264 -4.81 -24.10 -10.10
CA GLU A 264 -3.88 -25.14 -9.71
C GLU A 264 -4.66 -26.40 -9.29
N ILE A 265 -4.07 -27.58 -9.47
CA ILE A 265 -4.66 -28.83 -9.00
C ILE A 265 -4.68 -28.81 -7.47
N ASN A 266 -5.85 -28.71 -6.91
CA ASN A 266 -6.07 -28.65 -5.46
C ASN A 266 -7.55 -28.93 -5.16
N LYS A 267 -7.84 -29.57 -4.02
CA LYS A 267 -9.22 -29.87 -3.58
C LYS A 267 -10.16 -28.65 -3.62
N ASN A 268 -9.66 -27.46 -3.31
CA ASN A 268 -10.44 -26.22 -3.26
C ASN A 268 -10.20 -25.33 -4.49
N ARG A 269 -9.68 -25.90 -5.57
CA ARG A 269 -9.40 -25.24 -6.86
C ARG A 269 -9.85 -26.19 -7.96
N VAL A 270 -8.96 -26.61 -8.85
CA VAL A 270 -9.24 -27.62 -9.85
C VAL A 270 -9.10 -29.00 -9.20
N ASN A 271 -10.24 -29.62 -8.86
CA ASN A 271 -10.29 -30.88 -8.11
C ASN A 271 -10.26 -32.09 -9.06
N ILE A 272 -9.12 -32.27 -9.72
CA ILE A 272 -8.86 -33.43 -10.59
C ILE A 272 -7.64 -34.21 -10.09
N THR A 273 -7.53 -35.46 -10.50
CA THR A 273 -6.31 -36.22 -10.28
C THR A 273 -5.21 -35.66 -11.18
N GLY A 274 -4.11 -35.21 -10.58
CA GLY A 274 -2.92 -34.81 -11.34
C GLY A 274 -2.37 -36.02 -12.08
N LEU A 275 -2.08 -35.85 -13.36
CA LEU A 275 -1.21 -36.81 -14.04
C LEU A 275 0.18 -36.56 -13.46
N GLU A 276 0.68 -37.45 -12.62
CA GLU A 276 2.07 -37.48 -12.25
C GLU A 276 2.84 -37.72 -13.56
N GLY A 277 3.62 -36.72 -13.97
CA GLY A 277 4.47 -36.87 -15.14
C GLY A 277 5.48 -37.98 -14.89
N ASP A 278 5.60 -38.85 -15.86
CA ASP A 278 6.66 -39.84 -15.95
C ASP A 278 8.06 -39.24 -15.90
#